data_2d589cc8597b05ddff230173df16015e
#
_entry.id   2d589cc8597b05ddff230173df16015e
#
_cell.length_a   1.000
_cell.length_b   1.000
_cell.length_c   1.000
_cell.angle_alpha   90.00
_cell.angle_beta   90.00
_cell.angle_gamma   90.00
#
_symmetry.space_group_name_H-M   'P 1'
#
loop_
_entity.id
_entity.type
_entity.pdbx_description
1 polymer ?
#
loop_
_entity_poly.entity_id
_entity_poly.type
_entity_poly.pdbx_seq_one_letter_code
_entity_poly.pdbx_strand_id
1 'polypeptide(L)' 'MEYGLLGLIILIADLYAIYQVLTSGSSGAAKIVWVLAILILPVLGFIAWLVAGPR' A
#
# COMPACT_ATOMS: atom_id res chain seq x y z
N MET A 1 -12.54 -20.52 -3.36
CA MET A 1 -12.59 -19.06 -3.45
C MET A 1 -12.54 -18.38 -2.10
N GLU A 2 -11.90 -19.01 -1.14
CA GLU A 2 -11.81 -18.43 0.21
C GLU A 2 -11.12 -17.07 0.18
N TYR A 3 -10.23 -16.87 -0.77
CA TYR A 3 -9.48 -15.63 -0.86
C TYR A 3 -10.06 -14.65 -1.88
N GLY A 4 -11.17 -15.01 -2.54
CA GLY A 4 -11.72 -14.16 -3.58
C GLY A 4 -12.13 -12.78 -3.08
N LEU A 5 -13.02 -12.75 -2.09
CA LEU A 5 -13.47 -11.49 -1.51
C LEU A 5 -12.37 -10.81 -0.71
N LEU A 6 -11.66 -11.57 0.10
CA LEU A 6 -10.58 -11.04 0.90
C LEU A 6 -9.47 -10.49 0.01
N GLY A 7 -9.10 -11.23 -1.03
CA GLY A 7 -8.10 -10.75 -1.99
C GLY A 7 -8.52 -9.47 -2.68
N LEU A 8 -9.79 -9.34 -3.02
CA LEU A 8 -10.31 -8.13 -3.65
C LEU A 8 -10.22 -6.94 -2.69
N ILE A 9 -10.59 -7.15 -1.42
CA ILE A 9 -10.50 -6.11 -0.42
C ILE A 9 -9.05 -5.66 -0.23
N ILE A 10 -8.12 -6.61 -0.16
CA ILE A 10 -6.70 -6.30 -0.03
C ILE A 10 -6.20 -5.51 -1.24
N LEU A 11 -6.60 -5.93 -2.44
CA LEU A 11 -6.20 -5.24 -3.67
C LEU A 11 -6.70 -3.80 -3.68
N ILE A 12 -7.95 -3.59 -3.33
CA ILE A 12 -8.53 -2.23 -3.29
C ILE A 12 -7.80 -1.38 -2.24
N ALA A 13 -7.55 -1.96 -1.06
CA ALA A 13 -6.84 -1.24 0.00
C ALA A 13 -5.41 -0.88 -0.45
N ASP A 14 -4.73 -1.79 -1.12
CA ASP A 14 -3.37 -1.54 -1.61
C ASP A 14 -3.34 -0.48 -2.70
N LEU A 15 -4.31 -0.50 -3.62
CA LEU A 15 -4.41 0.53 -4.64
C LEU A 15 -4.66 1.91 -4.01
N TYR A 16 -5.51 1.96 -3.00
CA TYR A 16 -5.73 3.20 -2.26
C TYR A 16 -4.46 3.70 -1.60
N ALA A 17 -3.74 2.80 -0.93
CA ALA A 17 -2.50 3.15 -0.26
C ALA A 17 -1.43 3.64 -1.26
N ILE A 18 -1.30 2.95 -2.39
CA ILE A 18 -0.36 3.34 -3.45
C ILE A 18 -0.71 4.74 -3.98
N TYR A 19 -2.00 4.99 -4.21
CA TYR A 19 -2.44 6.31 -4.66
C TYR A 19 -2.04 7.40 -3.65
N GLN A 20 -2.27 7.14 -2.37
CA GLN A 20 -1.91 8.09 -1.32
C GLN A 20 -0.40 8.34 -1.29
N VAL A 21 0.39 7.28 -1.41
CA VAL A 21 1.85 7.40 -1.45
C VAL A 21 2.31 8.24 -2.64
N LEU A 22 1.77 7.95 -3.82
CA LEU A 22 2.18 8.64 -5.06
C LEU A 22 1.79 10.10 -5.06
N THR A 23 0.70 10.45 -4.39
CA THR A 23 0.23 11.84 -4.32
C THR A 23 0.70 12.57 -3.06
N SER A 24 1.46 11.88 -2.20
CA SER A 24 2.01 12.51 -1.00
C SER A 24 3.18 13.41 -1.36
N GLY A 25 3.60 14.24 -0.41
CA GLY A 25 4.77 15.10 -0.58
C GLY A 25 6.10 14.40 -0.32
N SER A 26 6.12 13.07 -0.28
CA SER A 26 7.34 12.32 -0.01
C SER A 26 8.31 12.39 -1.17
N SER A 27 9.59 12.12 -0.88
CA SER A 27 10.62 12.03 -1.92
C SER A 27 10.33 10.86 -2.86
N GLY A 28 10.92 10.88 -4.05
CA GLY A 28 10.78 9.80 -5.01
C GLY A 28 11.25 8.46 -4.46
N ALA A 29 12.36 8.47 -3.72
CA ALA A 29 12.88 7.25 -3.10
C ALA A 29 11.90 6.66 -2.09
N ALA A 30 11.30 7.51 -1.24
CA ALA A 30 10.31 7.06 -0.27
C ALA A 30 9.09 6.47 -0.96
N LYS A 31 8.63 7.10 -2.04
CA LYS A 31 7.49 6.58 -2.81
C LYS A 31 7.78 5.19 -3.36
N ILE A 32 8.97 5.00 -3.94
CA ILE A 32 9.37 3.71 -4.48
C ILE A 32 9.40 2.65 -3.39
N VAL A 33 10.01 2.96 -2.25
CA VAL A 33 10.10 2.02 -1.13
C VAL A 33 8.71 1.63 -0.63
N TRP A 34 7.82 2.60 -0.45
CA TRP A 34 6.48 2.30 0.04
C TRP A 34 5.64 1.53 -0.96
N VAL A 35 5.72 1.86 -2.24
CA VAL A 35 5.00 1.11 -3.27
C VAL A 35 5.50 -0.33 -3.32
N LEU A 36 6.80 -0.55 -3.27
CA LEU A 36 7.36 -1.89 -3.26
C LEU A 36 6.94 -2.66 -2.00
N ALA A 37 6.95 -2.01 -0.85
CA ALA A 37 6.51 -2.66 0.39
C ALA A 37 5.06 -3.10 0.28
N ILE A 38 4.19 -2.26 -0.25
CA ILE A 38 2.77 -2.57 -0.40
C ILE A 38 2.55 -3.69 -1.42
N LEU A 39 3.32 -3.72 -2.49
CA LEU A 39 3.17 -4.74 -3.53
C LEU A 39 3.75 -6.10 -3.11
N ILE A 40 4.89 -6.09 -2.44
CA ILE A 40 5.57 -7.31 -2.02
C ILE A 40 4.94 -7.89 -0.75
N LEU A 41 4.57 -7.02 0.18
CA LEU A 41 3.93 -7.40 1.43
C LEU A 41 2.58 -6.69 1.51
N PRO A 42 1.58 -7.15 0.73
CA PRO A 42 0.35 -6.39 0.58
C PRO A 42 -0.39 -6.14 1.90
N VAL A 43 -0.41 -7.11 2.80
CA VAL A 43 -1.07 -6.92 4.09
C VAL A 43 -0.17 -6.16 5.05
N LEU A 44 1.06 -6.62 5.23
CA LEU A 44 1.99 -5.97 6.16
C LEU A 44 2.39 -4.58 5.66
N GLY A 45 2.58 -4.42 4.36
CA GLY A 45 2.89 -3.12 3.77
C GLY A 45 1.76 -2.13 3.99
N PHE A 46 0.52 -2.55 3.82
CA PHE A 46 -0.63 -1.69 4.06
C PHE A 46 -0.72 -1.28 5.53
N ILE A 47 -0.52 -2.21 6.45
CA ILE A 47 -0.53 -1.93 7.88
C ILE A 47 0.58 -0.95 8.24
N ALA A 48 1.78 -1.18 7.73
CA ALA A 48 2.91 -0.28 7.97
C ALA A 48 2.61 1.12 7.45
N TRP A 49 1.97 1.21 6.27
CA TRP A 49 1.59 2.50 5.70
C TRP A 49 0.56 3.22 6.57
N LEU A 50 -0.42 2.50 7.12
CA LEU A 50 -1.41 3.11 8.00
C LEU A 50 -0.78 3.70 9.25
N VAL A 51 0.24 3.04 9.78
CA VAL A 51 0.90 3.46 11.02
C VAL A 51 1.88 4.59 10.78
N ALA A 52 2.68 4.52 9.73
CA ALA A 52 3.81 5.42 9.54
C ALA A 52 3.99 5.90 8.10
N GLY A 53 3.11 5.53 7.18
CA GLY A 53 3.29 5.85 5.78
C GLY A 53 2.93 7.27 5.42
N PRO A 54 3.44 7.77 4.30
CA PRO A 54 3.10 9.11 3.80
C PRO A 54 1.68 9.14 3.26
N ARG A 55 1.04 10.28 3.40
CA ARG A 55 -0.34 10.50 2.93
C ARG A 55 -0.50 11.82 2.23
#